data_427ad177cb1b5a79011f632ac427336d
#
_entry.id   427ad177cb1b5a79011f632ac427336d
#
_cell.length_a   1.000
_cell.length_b   1.000
_cell.length_c   1.000
_cell.angle_alpha   90.00
_cell.angle_beta   90.00
_cell.angle_gamma   90.00
#
_symmetry.space_group_name_H-M   'P 1'
#
loop_
_entity.id
_entity.type
_entity.pdbx_description
1 polymer ?
#
loop_
_entity_poly.entity_id
_entity_poly.type
_entity_poly.pdbx_seq_one_letter_code
_entity_poly.pdbx_strand_id
1 'polypeptide(L)'
;SKDDWLWYKQPASQTDATATAGGNYGNPDNNRWQQTTLPFGNGKIGGTVWGEVSRERVTFNEETLWTGGPGSSTSYNGGNNETKGQNGATLRALNKQLANGAETVNPGNLTGGENAAEQGNYLNWGDIYLDYGFNDTTVTEYRRDLNLSKGKADVTFKHDGVTYTREYFASNPDNVMVARLTASKAGKLNFNVSMPTNTNYSKTGETTTVKGDTLTVKGALGNNGLLYNSQIKVVLDNGEGTLSEGADGASLKVSDAKAVTLYIAAATDYKQKYPSYRTGETAAEVNTRVAKVVQAAANKGYTAVKKAHIDDHSAIYDRVKINLGQSGHSSDGAVATDALLKAYQRGSATTAQKRELETLVYKYGRYLTIGSSRENSQLPSNLQGIWSVTAGDNAHGNTPWGSDFHMNVNLQMNYWPTYSANMGELAEPLIEYVEGLVKPGRVTAKVYAGAETTNPETTPIGEGEGYMAHTENTAYGWTAPGQSFSWGWSPAAVPWILQNVYEAYELSLIHI
;
A
#
# COMPACT_ATOMS: atom_id res chain seq x y z
N SER A 1 26.00 -5.19 -14.10
CA SER A 1 25.70 -4.92 -12.70
C SER A 1 25.00 -6.13 -12.10
N LYS A 2 25.47 -6.55 -10.95
CA LYS A 2 24.76 -7.61 -10.22
C LYS A 2 23.50 -6.98 -9.63
N ASP A 3 22.35 -7.55 -9.92
CA ASP A 3 21.08 -7.13 -9.34
C ASP A 3 21.10 -7.31 -7.81
N ASP A 4 20.35 -6.51 -7.09
CA ASP A 4 20.19 -6.61 -5.65
C ASP A 4 18.98 -7.49 -5.33
N TRP A 5 19.15 -8.46 -4.44
CA TRP A 5 18.15 -9.48 -4.16
C TRP A 5 17.87 -9.67 -2.68
N LEU A 6 16.57 -9.88 -2.35
CA LEU A 6 16.15 -10.66 -1.19
C LEU A 6 15.76 -12.03 -1.70
N TRP A 7 16.16 -13.12 -1.03
CA TRP A 7 15.80 -14.44 -1.49
C TRP A 7 15.74 -15.50 -0.39
N TYR A 8 14.94 -16.52 -0.65
CA TYR A 8 14.62 -17.59 0.31
C TYR A 8 14.57 -18.94 -0.40
N LYS A 9 14.88 -19.99 0.34
CA LYS A 9 14.86 -21.38 -0.14
C LYS A 9 13.57 -22.13 0.18
N GLN A 10 12.61 -21.46 0.83
CA GLN A 10 11.35 -22.04 1.25
C GLN A 10 10.21 -21.02 1.13
N PRO A 11 8.94 -21.48 1.03
CA PRO A 11 7.76 -20.63 1.09
C PRO A 11 7.70 -19.78 2.35
N ALA A 12 6.92 -18.69 2.32
CA ALA A 12 6.73 -17.82 3.50
C ALA A 12 6.14 -18.61 4.68
N SER A 13 5.21 -19.51 4.45
CA SER A 13 4.61 -20.37 5.49
C SER A 13 5.61 -21.27 6.21
N GLN A 14 6.74 -21.56 5.58
CA GLN A 14 7.82 -22.41 6.12
C GLN A 14 9.05 -21.61 6.56
N THR A 15 9.01 -20.28 6.45
CA THR A 15 10.08 -19.40 6.89
C THR A 15 9.83 -19.00 8.34
N ASP A 16 10.86 -19.06 9.17
CA ASP A 16 10.74 -18.64 10.56
C ASP A 16 10.37 -17.17 10.67
N ALA A 17 9.29 -16.91 11.39
CA ALA A 17 8.87 -15.57 11.77
C ALA A 17 8.90 -15.47 13.31
N THR A 18 9.62 -14.50 13.83
CA THR A 18 9.63 -14.21 15.27
C THR A 18 8.52 -13.23 15.60
N ALA A 19 7.92 -13.37 16.79
CA ALA A 19 7.07 -12.30 17.31
C ALA A 19 7.92 -11.03 17.43
N THR A 20 7.52 -9.97 16.76
CA THR A 20 8.22 -8.67 16.87
C THR A 20 7.82 -7.98 18.17
N ALA A 21 8.81 -7.50 18.89
CA ALA A 21 8.55 -6.60 20.02
C ALA A 21 7.88 -5.32 19.48
N GLY A 22 6.64 -5.06 19.86
CA GLY A 22 5.85 -3.90 19.42
C GLY A 22 4.85 -4.16 18.31
N GLY A 23 4.86 -5.34 17.69
CA GLY A 23 3.92 -5.73 16.64
C GLY A 23 3.10 -6.95 17.02
N ASN A 24 2.51 -6.95 18.19
CA ASN A 24 1.64 -8.06 18.56
C ASN A 24 0.29 -7.92 17.85
N TYR A 25 0.29 -8.23 16.57
CA TYR A 25 -0.93 -8.27 15.76
C TYR A 25 -1.77 -9.52 16.05
N GLY A 26 -1.43 -10.25 17.10
CA GLY A 26 -2.21 -11.38 17.62
C GLY A 26 -2.39 -12.57 16.68
N ASN A 27 -1.93 -12.47 15.43
CA ASN A 27 -2.09 -13.48 14.41
C ASN A 27 -0.73 -13.92 13.85
N PRO A 28 -0.34 -15.19 13.94
CA PRO A 28 0.90 -15.69 13.38
C PRO A 28 1.08 -15.41 11.88
N ASP A 29 0.00 -15.37 11.11
CA ASP A 29 0.06 -15.07 9.68
C ASP A 29 0.47 -13.61 9.41
N ASN A 30 0.10 -12.66 10.26
CA ASN A 30 0.56 -11.29 10.16
C ASN A 30 2.07 -11.18 10.34
N ASN A 31 2.64 -11.91 11.30
CA ASN A 31 4.08 -11.92 11.50
C ASN A 31 4.82 -12.52 10.30
N ARG A 32 4.32 -13.60 9.72
CA ARG A 32 4.89 -14.18 8.50
C ARG A 32 4.74 -13.24 7.31
N TRP A 33 3.58 -12.66 7.13
CA TRP A 33 3.36 -11.69 6.07
C TRP A 33 4.39 -10.55 6.13
N GLN A 34 4.54 -9.94 7.29
CA GLN A 34 5.42 -8.80 7.50
C GLN A 34 6.91 -9.15 7.33
N GLN A 35 7.34 -10.31 7.82
CA GLN A 35 8.75 -10.66 7.91
C GLN A 35 9.26 -11.49 6.73
N THR A 36 8.39 -12.18 6.03
CA THR A 36 8.84 -13.25 5.12
C THR A 36 8.27 -13.16 3.71
N THR A 37 7.20 -12.42 3.47
CA THR A 37 6.66 -12.24 2.12
C THR A 37 7.48 -11.22 1.31
N LEU A 38 7.29 -11.21 -0.01
CA LEU A 38 8.03 -10.37 -0.93
C LEU A 38 7.12 -9.24 -1.45
N PRO A 39 7.28 -7.99 -0.97
CA PRO A 39 6.45 -6.88 -1.40
C PRO A 39 6.91 -6.30 -2.73
N PHE A 40 5.94 -5.91 -3.55
CA PHE A 40 6.15 -5.15 -4.77
C PHE A 40 5.00 -4.16 -4.98
N GLY A 41 5.21 -3.11 -5.74
CA GLY A 41 4.19 -2.08 -5.93
C GLY A 41 4.58 -1.04 -6.96
N ASN A 42 3.58 -0.25 -7.39
CA ASN A 42 3.74 0.83 -8.37
C ASN A 42 3.30 2.21 -7.85
N GLY A 43 3.16 2.36 -6.54
CA GLY A 43 2.65 3.58 -5.91
C GLY A 43 1.12 3.65 -5.82
N LYS A 44 0.39 2.74 -6.47
CA LYS A 44 -1.07 2.67 -6.47
C LYS A 44 -1.58 1.29 -6.11
N ILE A 45 -0.98 0.26 -6.71
CA ILE A 45 -1.26 -1.16 -6.50
C ILE A 45 -0.08 -1.77 -5.79
N GLY A 46 -0.34 -2.55 -4.76
CA GLY A 46 0.67 -3.31 -4.04
C GLY A 46 0.32 -4.78 -3.93
N GLY A 47 1.34 -5.62 -3.97
CA GLY A 47 1.22 -7.04 -3.74
C GLY A 47 2.33 -7.57 -2.85
N THR A 48 2.05 -8.66 -2.14
CA THR A 48 3.05 -9.39 -1.39
C THR A 48 2.96 -10.87 -1.72
N VAL A 49 4.07 -11.44 -2.17
CA VAL A 49 4.15 -12.83 -2.64
C VAL A 49 4.54 -13.75 -1.49
N TRP A 50 3.73 -14.76 -1.23
CA TRP A 50 4.00 -15.79 -0.23
C TRP A 50 4.91 -16.89 -0.74
N GLY A 51 4.84 -17.23 -2.03
CA GLY A 51 5.64 -18.26 -2.66
C GLY A 51 5.19 -19.69 -2.30
N GLU A 52 3.91 -19.89 -2.05
CA GLU A 52 3.35 -21.19 -1.71
C GLU A 52 3.33 -22.13 -2.93
N VAL A 53 3.55 -23.41 -2.72
CA VAL A 53 3.72 -24.37 -3.82
C VAL A 53 2.41 -24.70 -4.52
N SER A 54 1.47 -25.34 -3.83
CA SER A 54 0.23 -25.84 -4.44
C SER A 54 -0.80 -24.74 -4.61
N ARG A 55 -1.01 -23.92 -3.58
CA ARG A 55 -1.93 -22.80 -3.59
C ARG A 55 -1.19 -21.52 -3.27
N GLU A 56 -0.70 -20.87 -4.31
CA GLU A 56 -0.02 -19.58 -4.20
C GLU A 56 -0.98 -18.50 -3.70
N ARG A 57 -0.45 -17.60 -2.89
CA ARG A 57 -1.14 -16.45 -2.35
C ARG A 57 -0.35 -15.18 -2.67
N VAL A 58 -1.02 -14.21 -3.25
CA VAL A 58 -0.53 -12.83 -3.38
C VAL A 58 -1.51 -11.93 -2.66
N THR A 59 -1.08 -11.33 -1.57
CA THR A 59 -1.89 -10.37 -0.84
C THR A 59 -1.93 -9.07 -1.64
N PHE A 60 -3.14 -8.55 -1.89
CA PHE A 60 -3.37 -7.46 -2.84
C PHE A 60 -3.91 -6.20 -2.17
N ASN A 61 -3.42 -5.06 -2.61
CA ASN A 61 -3.82 -3.74 -2.15
C ASN A 61 -3.97 -2.74 -3.30
N GLU A 62 -4.87 -1.79 -3.10
CA GLU A 62 -5.01 -0.58 -3.92
C GLU A 62 -5.13 0.63 -2.99
N GLU A 63 -4.41 1.72 -3.27
CA GLU A 63 -4.19 2.86 -2.36
C GLU A 63 -5.44 3.59 -1.88
N THR A 64 -6.56 3.46 -2.60
CA THR A 64 -7.78 4.25 -2.32
C THR A 64 -8.90 3.50 -1.61
N LEU A 65 -8.68 2.25 -1.21
CA LEU A 65 -9.69 1.47 -0.50
C LEU A 65 -9.71 1.82 0.99
N TRP A 66 -10.52 2.83 1.33
CA TRP A 66 -10.65 3.35 2.69
C TRP A 66 -12.09 3.36 3.15
N THR A 67 -12.34 2.94 4.40
CA THR A 67 -13.58 3.24 5.12
C THR A 67 -13.54 4.67 5.65
N GLY A 68 -14.66 5.13 6.21
CA GLY A 68 -14.80 6.45 6.81
C GLY A 68 -15.12 7.54 5.79
N GLY A 69 -15.02 8.77 6.23
CA GLY A 69 -15.28 9.92 5.39
C GLY A 69 -16.76 10.15 5.07
N PRO A 70 -17.06 10.98 4.08
CA PRO A 70 -18.43 11.26 3.65
C PRO A 70 -19.17 9.99 3.25
N GLY A 71 -20.40 9.84 3.76
CA GLY A 71 -21.22 8.65 3.55
C GLY A 71 -21.15 7.62 4.69
N SER A 72 -20.18 7.75 5.60
CA SER A 72 -20.07 6.85 6.77
C SER A 72 -21.13 7.12 7.84
N SER A 73 -21.66 8.32 7.89
CA SER A 73 -22.84 8.69 8.67
C SER A 73 -23.58 9.85 8.03
N THR A 74 -24.83 10.05 8.44
CA THR A 74 -25.67 11.20 7.99
C THR A 74 -25.23 12.52 8.61
N SER A 75 -24.46 12.46 9.71
CA SER A 75 -23.96 13.61 10.46
C SER A 75 -22.46 13.82 10.31
N TYR A 76 -21.85 13.22 9.30
CA TYR A 76 -20.42 13.33 9.08
C TYR A 76 -19.96 14.80 8.99
N ASN A 77 -19.01 15.18 9.83
CA ASN A 77 -18.48 16.54 9.89
C ASN A 77 -16.94 16.58 10.01
N GLY A 78 -16.26 15.49 9.62
CA GLY A 78 -14.82 15.37 9.74
C GLY A 78 -14.30 15.20 11.16
N GLY A 79 -15.16 14.78 12.10
CA GLY A 79 -14.81 14.55 13.50
C GLY A 79 -14.71 15.83 14.34
N ASN A 80 -15.08 16.99 13.80
CA ASN A 80 -15.06 18.26 14.52
C ASN A 80 -16.16 18.31 15.58
N ASN A 81 -15.79 18.66 16.80
CA ASN A 81 -16.72 18.75 17.92
C ASN A 81 -16.92 20.21 18.35
N GLU A 82 -17.96 20.83 17.82
CA GLU A 82 -18.28 22.25 18.07
C GLU A 82 -18.58 22.52 19.56
N THR A 83 -19.22 21.57 20.25
CA THR A 83 -19.53 21.70 21.67
C THR A 83 -18.26 21.72 22.53
N LYS A 84 -17.26 20.95 22.15
CA LYS A 84 -15.97 20.94 22.85
C LYS A 84 -15.10 22.14 22.47
N GLY A 85 -15.00 22.46 21.20
CA GLY A 85 -14.15 23.54 20.68
C GLY A 85 -14.69 24.94 20.95
N GLN A 86 -15.99 25.14 20.85
CA GLN A 86 -16.70 26.41 21.10
C GLN A 86 -16.09 27.60 20.34
N ASN A 87 -15.77 27.43 19.04
CA ASN A 87 -15.10 28.45 18.23
C ASN A 87 -13.83 29.01 18.91
N GLY A 88 -13.02 28.11 19.44
CA GLY A 88 -11.76 28.46 20.12
C GLY A 88 -11.89 28.99 21.54
N ALA A 89 -13.10 29.12 22.09
CA ALA A 89 -13.28 29.60 23.45
C ALA A 89 -12.65 28.67 24.49
N THR A 90 -12.76 27.36 24.28
CA THR A 90 -12.16 26.36 25.15
C THR A 90 -10.64 26.51 25.19
N LEU A 91 -9.99 26.61 24.04
CA LEU A 91 -8.53 26.78 23.96
C LEU A 91 -8.08 28.10 24.60
N ARG A 92 -8.77 29.19 24.31
CA ARG A 92 -8.50 30.50 24.93
C ARG A 92 -8.64 30.47 26.45
N ALA A 93 -9.64 29.77 26.97
CA ALA A 93 -9.82 29.62 28.43
C ALA A 93 -8.67 28.84 29.08
N LEU A 94 -8.20 27.76 28.46
CA LEU A 94 -7.05 27.01 28.94
C LEU A 94 -5.76 27.82 28.89
N ASN A 95 -5.51 28.53 27.81
CA ASN A 95 -4.34 29.40 27.66
C ASN A 95 -4.35 30.54 28.71
N LYS A 96 -5.52 31.08 29.03
CA LYS A 96 -5.67 32.10 30.07
C LYS A 96 -5.34 31.56 31.48
N GLN A 97 -5.72 30.29 31.78
CA GLN A 97 -5.34 29.65 33.06
C GLN A 97 -3.82 29.53 33.15
N LEU A 98 -3.15 29.05 32.12
CA LEU A 98 -1.68 28.94 32.06
C LEU A 98 -1.01 30.33 32.20
N ALA A 99 -1.49 31.33 31.49
CA ALA A 99 -0.99 32.70 31.56
C ALA A 99 -1.18 33.34 32.93
N ASN A 100 -2.18 32.91 33.70
CA ASN A 100 -2.42 33.35 35.08
C ASN A 100 -1.66 32.52 36.13
N GLY A 101 -0.73 31.68 35.72
CA GLY A 101 0.16 30.92 36.61
C GLY A 101 -0.31 29.55 37.00
N ALA A 102 -1.32 28.98 36.35
CA ALA A 102 -1.66 27.58 36.53
C ALA A 102 -0.52 26.69 36.00
N GLU A 103 -0.03 25.79 36.83
CA GLU A 103 1.02 24.83 36.41
C GLU A 103 0.47 23.76 35.47
N THR A 104 -0.80 23.42 35.59
CA THR A 104 -1.47 22.43 34.78
C THR A 104 -2.89 22.87 34.47
N VAL A 105 -3.42 22.39 33.34
CA VAL A 105 -4.82 22.57 32.94
C VAL A 105 -5.41 21.23 32.50
N ASN A 106 -6.73 21.10 32.55
CA ASN A 106 -7.41 19.91 32.05
C ASN A 106 -7.81 20.12 30.57
N PRO A 107 -7.12 19.47 29.61
CA PRO A 107 -7.41 19.64 28.19
C PRO A 107 -8.52 18.73 27.67
N GLY A 108 -9.29 18.06 28.51
CA GLY A 108 -10.27 17.06 28.10
C GLY A 108 -11.31 17.51 27.07
N ASN A 109 -11.53 18.83 26.98
CA ASN A 109 -12.43 19.40 25.97
C ASN A 109 -11.76 19.73 24.63
N LEU A 110 -10.45 19.47 24.49
CA LEU A 110 -9.74 19.64 23.23
C LEU A 110 -9.63 18.35 22.41
N THR A 111 -10.45 17.36 22.68
CA THR A 111 -10.50 16.13 21.89
C THR A 111 -11.56 16.23 20.80
N GLY A 112 -11.37 15.46 19.72
CA GLY A 112 -12.33 15.39 18.62
C GLY A 112 -13.53 14.50 18.90
N GLY A 113 -14.30 14.29 17.88
CA GLY A 113 -15.34 13.26 17.84
C GLY A 113 -14.71 11.86 17.74
N GLU A 114 -15.34 10.89 18.36
CA GLU A 114 -14.78 9.54 18.47
C GLU A 114 -15.59 8.52 17.71
N ASN A 115 -15.79 8.74 16.46
CA ASN A 115 -16.44 7.72 15.65
C ASN A 115 -15.45 7.06 14.73
N ALA A 116 -14.91 5.91 15.14
CA ALA A 116 -13.97 5.14 14.34
C ALA A 116 -14.51 4.78 12.95
N ALA A 117 -15.84 4.62 12.84
CA ALA A 117 -16.50 4.37 11.57
C ALA A 117 -16.46 5.59 10.63
N GLU A 118 -16.46 6.80 11.18
CA GLU A 118 -16.37 8.05 10.43
C GLU A 118 -14.92 8.43 10.11
N GLN A 119 -13.98 8.19 11.00
CA GLN A 119 -12.57 8.41 10.78
C GLN A 119 -12.04 7.50 9.68
N GLY A 120 -12.33 6.21 9.78
CA GLY A 120 -12.04 5.22 8.77
C GLY A 120 -10.65 4.59 8.87
N ASN A 121 -10.45 3.61 8.02
CA ASN A 121 -9.23 2.82 7.95
C ASN A 121 -8.88 2.52 6.49
N TYR A 122 -7.57 2.39 6.23
CA TYR A 122 -7.08 1.75 5.02
C TYR A 122 -7.36 0.25 5.09
N LEU A 123 -7.85 -0.33 4.00
CA LEU A 123 -8.23 -1.73 3.96
C LEU A 123 -7.33 -2.54 3.04
N ASN A 124 -7.00 -3.75 3.46
CA ASN A 124 -6.52 -4.76 2.54
C ASN A 124 -7.66 -5.10 1.55
N TRP A 125 -7.34 -5.16 0.24
CA TRP A 125 -8.33 -5.51 -0.78
C TRP A 125 -8.79 -6.96 -0.67
N GLY A 126 -7.84 -7.84 -0.52
CA GLY A 126 -8.02 -9.29 -0.49
C GLY A 126 -6.77 -10.03 -0.92
N ASP A 127 -6.98 -11.24 -1.39
CA ASP A 127 -5.89 -12.10 -1.87
C ASP A 127 -6.17 -12.57 -3.29
N ILE A 128 -5.10 -12.73 -4.06
CA ILE A 128 -5.11 -13.46 -5.31
C ILE A 128 -4.59 -14.87 -5.02
N TYR A 129 -5.38 -15.88 -5.32
CA TYR A 129 -4.98 -17.28 -5.19
C TYR A 129 -4.76 -17.88 -6.56
N LEU A 130 -3.65 -18.62 -6.68
CA LEU A 130 -3.33 -19.47 -7.83
C LEU A 130 -3.28 -20.91 -7.32
N ASP A 131 -4.37 -21.64 -7.51
CA ASP A 131 -4.48 -23.02 -7.02
C ASP A 131 -4.05 -23.99 -8.10
N TYR A 132 -2.85 -24.54 -7.95
CA TYR A 132 -2.28 -25.53 -8.86
C TYR A 132 -2.80 -26.94 -8.59
N GLY A 133 -3.45 -27.16 -7.44
CA GLY A 133 -4.09 -28.42 -7.11
C GLY A 133 -3.13 -29.60 -6.94
N PHE A 134 -1.86 -29.34 -6.61
CA PHE A 134 -0.91 -30.43 -6.36
C PHE A 134 -1.33 -31.24 -5.13
N ASN A 135 -1.38 -32.56 -5.26
CA ASN A 135 -1.67 -33.48 -4.16
C ASN A 135 -0.47 -33.61 -3.21
N ASP A 136 0.73 -33.42 -3.73
CA ASP A 136 1.98 -33.47 -2.99
C ASP A 136 2.71 -32.11 -3.19
N THR A 137 3.12 -31.49 -2.10
CA THR A 137 3.87 -30.24 -2.11
C THR A 137 5.39 -30.44 -2.04
N THR A 138 5.86 -31.69 -2.16
CA THR A 138 7.28 -31.99 -2.21
C THR A 138 7.88 -31.44 -3.51
N VAL A 139 8.82 -30.49 -3.37
CA VAL A 139 9.48 -29.84 -4.49
C VAL A 139 10.99 -29.85 -4.31
N THR A 140 11.69 -29.70 -5.41
CA THR A 140 13.13 -29.50 -5.46
C THR A 140 13.47 -28.16 -6.13
N GLU A 141 14.68 -27.69 -5.95
CA GLU A 141 15.17 -26.47 -6.59
C GLU A 141 14.27 -25.23 -6.30
N TYR A 142 13.70 -25.18 -5.09
CA TYR A 142 12.84 -24.06 -4.70
C TYR A 142 13.66 -22.80 -4.47
N ARG A 143 13.21 -21.70 -5.08
CA ARG A 143 13.69 -20.37 -4.80
C ARG A 143 12.53 -19.37 -4.96
N ARG A 144 12.41 -18.43 -4.03
CA ARG A 144 11.65 -17.22 -4.20
C ARG A 144 12.57 -16.02 -3.97
N ASP A 145 12.45 -15.02 -4.79
CA ASP A 145 13.31 -13.85 -4.69
C ASP A 145 12.60 -12.55 -5.06
N LEU A 146 13.11 -11.46 -4.53
CA LEU A 146 12.72 -10.10 -4.84
C LEU A 146 13.92 -9.38 -5.46
N ASN A 147 13.83 -9.06 -6.73
CA ASN A 147 14.82 -8.27 -7.44
C ASN A 147 14.54 -6.79 -7.21
N LEU A 148 15.30 -6.15 -6.34
CA LEU A 148 15.15 -4.74 -5.99
C LEU A 148 15.44 -3.82 -7.18
N SER A 149 16.42 -4.19 -8.01
CA SER A 149 16.85 -3.39 -9.16
C SER A 149 15.80 -3.35 -10.27
N LYS A 150 15.02 -4.41 -10.41
CA LYS A 150 14.00 -4.55 -11.46
C LYS A 150 12.55 -4.44 -10.93
N GLY A 151 12.37 -4.35 -9.62
CA GLY A 151 11.04 -4.22 -9.00
C GLY A 151 10.13 -5.41 -9.26
N LYS A 152 10.65 -6.63 -9.16
CA LYS A 152 9.89 -7.85 -9.43
C LYS A 152 10.20 -8.97 -8.45
N ALA A 153 9.21 -9.83 -8.20
CA ALA A 153 9.34 -11.04 -7.41
C ALA A 153 9.21 -12.27 -8.30
N ASP A 154 10.00 -13.28 -8.03
CA ASP A 154 9.97 -14.56 -8.74
C ASP A 154 9.85 -15.72 -7.75
N VAL A 155 9.13 -16.77 -8.17
CA VAL A 155 9.05 -18.07 -7.47
C VAL A 155 9.31 -19.16 -8.48
N THR A 156 10.30 -20.00 -8.21
CA THR A 156 10.68 -21.11 -9.09
C THR A 156 10.85 -22.39 -8.27
N PHE A 157 10.32 -23.48 -8.74
CA PHE A 157 10.50 -24.82 -8.15
C PHE A 157 10.27 -25.91 -9.18
N LYS A 158 10.73 -27.10 -8.84
CA LYS A 158 10.53 -28.29 -9.64
C LYS A 158 9.61 -29.27 -8.93
N HIS A 159 8.54 -29.68 -9.60
CA HIS A 159 7.56 -30.65 -9.14
C HIS A 159 7.32 -31.69 -10.24
N ASP A 160 7.41 -32.99 -9.92
CA ASP A 160 7.25 -34.10 -10.88
C ASP A 160 8.05 -33.93 -12.18
N GLY A 161 9.27 -33.43 -12.07
CA GLY A 161 10.17 -33.22 -13.21
C GLY A 161 9.78 -32.05 -14.14
N VAL A 162 8.87 -31.19 -13.71
CA VAL A 162 8.47 -29.95 -14.39
C VAL A 162 8.94 -28.75 -13.57
N THR A 163 9.61 -27.80 -14.21
CA THR A 163 9.97 -26.53 -13.58
C THR A 163 8.84 -25.52 -13.77
N TYR A 164 8.32 -25.01 -12.66
CA TYR A 164 7.31 -23.97 -12.61
C TYR A 164 7.95 -22.63 -12.23
N THR A 165 7.61 -21.57 -12.96
CA THR A 165 8.08 -20.22 -12.68
C THR A 165 6.88 -19.30 -12.58
N ARG A 166 6.88 -18.43 -11.55
CA ARG A 166 5.90 -17.37 -11.33
C ARG A 166 6.64 -16.07 -11.17
N GLU A 167 6.37 -15.11 -12.04
CA GLU A 167 6.96 -13.78 -12.00
C GLU A 167 5.87 -12.76 -11.72
N TYR A 168 6.14 -11.83 -10.79
CA TYR A 168 5.19 -10.80 -10.38
C TYR A 168 5.84 -9.42 -10.41
N PHE A 169 5.14 -8.44 -10.95
CA PHE A 169 5.52 -7.03 -10.87
C PHE A 169 4.28 -6.13 -11.01
N ALA A 170 4.40 -4.88 -10.56
CA ALA A 170 3.39 -3.85 -10.76
C ALA A 170 3.98 -2.73 -11.62
N SER A 171 3.46 -2.56 -12.83
CA SER A 171 3.89 -1.53 -13.77
C SER A 171 3.26 -0.19 -13.43
N ASN A 172 4.06 0.84 -13.15
CA ASN A 172 3.56 2.20 -12.99
C ASN A 172 3.07 2.79 -14.32
N PRO A 173 3.82 2.69 -15.44
CA PRO A 173 3.36 3.23 -16.72
C PRO A 173 2.04 2.65 -17.20
N ASP A 174 1.79 1.37 -16.96
CA ASP A 174 0.59 0.67 -17.42
C ASP A 174 -0.49 0.56 -16.33
N ASN A 175 -0.19 0.96 -15.10
CA ASN A 175 -1.07 0.90 -13.92
C ASN A 175 -1.70 -0.48 -13.71
N VAL A 176 -0.91 -1.52 -13.87
CA VAL A 176 -1.36 -2.91 -13.84
C VAL A 176 -0.37 -3.78 -13.07
N MET A 177 -0.89 -4.72 -12.28
CA MET A 177 -0.10 -5.83 -11.76
C MET A 177 -0.07 -6.95 -12.81
N VAL A 178 1.07 -7.56 -12.99
CA VAL A 178 1.28 -8.68 -13.90
C VAL A 178 1.75 -9.90 -13.12
N ALA A 179 1.14 -11.05 -13.39
CA ALA A 179 1.64 -12.35 -13.01
C ALA A 179 1.92 -13.17 -14.27
N ARG A 180 3.16 -13.58 -14.45
CA ARG A 180 3.60 -14.43 -15.55
C ARG A 180 3.88 -15.84 -15.05
N LEU A 181 3.14 -16.82 -15.52
CA LEU A 181 3.15 -18.18 -15.04
C LEU A 181 3.59 -19.12 -16.18
N THR A 182 4.59 -19.94 -15.92
CA THR A 182 5.12 -20.88 -16.92
C THR A 182 5.41 -22.26 -16.34
N ALA A 183 5.31 -23.27 -17.20
CA ALA A 183 5.80 -24.61 -16.95
C ALA A 183 6.83 -24.98 -18.01
N SER A 184 7.87 -25.73 -17.64
CA SER A 184 8.93 -26.14 -18.58
C SER A 184 8.47 -27.15 -19.64
N LYS A 185 7.31 -27.80 -19.41
CA LYS A 185 6.72 -28.78 -20.33
C LYS A 185 5.32 -28.32 -20.78
N ALA A 186 5.02 -28.51 -22.06
CA ALA A 186 3.70 -28.22 -22.63
C ALA A 186 2.60 -29.03 -21.92
N GLY A 187 1.41 -28.42 -21.75
CA GLY A 187 0.25 -29.06 -21.13
C GLY A 187 0.36 -29.26 -19.61
N LYS A 188 1.40 -28.74 -18.95
CA LYS A 188 1.65 -28.95 -17.52
C LYS A 188 1.25 -27.80 -16.62
N LEU A 189 0.87 -26.65 -17.20
CA LEU A 189 0.39 -25.52 -16.44
C LEU A 189 -1.13 -25.57 -16.31
N ASN A 190 -1.57 -25.96 -15.10
CA ASN A 190 -2.97 -26.09 -14.74
C ASN A 190 -3.20 -25.37 -13.41
N PHE A 191 -4.13 -24.44 -13.34
CA PHE A 191 -4.47 -23.75 -12.10
C PHE A 191 -5.84 -23.07 -12.18
N ASN A 192 -6.40 -22.80 -11.01
CA ASN A 192 -7.52 -21.90 -10.86
C ASN A 192 -7.02 -20.56 -10.28
N VAL A 193 -7.46 -19.45 -10.86
CA VAL A 193 -7.24 -18.12 -10.29
C VAL A 193 -8.53 -17.56 -9.70
N SER A 194 -8.43 -17.06 -8.47
CA SER A 194 -9.51 -16.39 -7.76
C SER A 194 -9.00 -15.13 -7.06
N MET A 195 -9.91 -14.20 -6.77
CA MET A 195 -9.58 -12.93 -6.10
C MET A 195 -10.64 -12.60 -5.05
N PRO A 196 -10.78 -13.41 -3.99
CA PRO A 196 -11.71 -13.10 -2.92
C PRO A 196 -11.27 -11.82 -2.19
N THR A 197 -12.24 -10.94 -1.96
CA THR A 197 -12.01 -9.75 -1.14
C THR A 197 -11.93 -10.12 0.34
N ASN A 198 -11.25 -9.28 1.09
CA ASN A 198 -11.12 -9.44 2.53
C ASN A 198 -12.50 -9.47 3.21
N THR A 199 -12.71 -10.41 4.12
CA THR A 199 -13.99 -10.64 4.81
C THR A 199 -14.17 -9.79 6.08
N ASN A 200 -13.14 -9.06 6.50
CA ASN A 200 -13.15 -8.31 7.76
C ASN A 200 -13.85 -6.96 7.69
N TYR A 201 -14.39 -6.58 6.54
CA TYR A 201 -15.18 -5.36 6.39
C TYR A 201 -16.52 -5.61 5.68
N SER A 202 -17.49 -4.77 5.99
CA SER A 202 -18.83 -4.85 5.43
C SER A 202 -18.85 -4.40 3.97
N LYS A 203 -19.63 -5.09 3.16
CA LYS A 203 -19.81 -4.84 1.72
C LYS A 203 -21.27 -4.87 1.35
N THR A 204 -21.60 -4.11 0.32
CA THR A 204 -22.96 -4.08 -0.24
C THR A 204 -22.90 -4.47 -1.71
N GLY A 205 -23.74 -5.42 -2.11
CA GLY A 205 -23.93 -5.80 -3.51
C GLY A 205 -22.65 -6.35 -4.18
N GLU A 206 -21.73 -6.95 -3.42
CA GLU A 206 -20.56 -7.58 -4.01
C GLU A 206 -20.95 -8.73 -4.91
N THR A 207 -20.39 -8.74 -6.11
CA THR A 207 -20.52 -9.82 -7.10
C THR A 207 -19.15 -10.24 -7.59
N THR A 208 -19.03 -11.55 -7.84
CA THR A 208 -17.90 -12.13 -8.56
C THR A 208 -18.43 -12.74 -9.84
N THR A 209 -17.90 -12.31 -10.98
CA THR A 209 -18.33 -12.80 -12.29
C THR A 209 -17.14 -13.25 -13.14
N VAL A 210 -17.35 -14.30 -13.91
CA VAL A 210 -16.43 -14.77 -14.93
C VAL A 210 -17.08 -14.58 -16.28
N LYS A 211 -16.44 -13.82 -17.16
CA LYS A 211 -16.92 -13.60 -18.52
C LYS A 211 -15.76 -13.73 -19.50
N GLY A 212 -15.77 -14.82 -20.26
CA GLY A 212 -14.68 -15.10 -21.19
C GLY A 212 -13.36 -15.29 -20.44
N ASP A 213 -12.42 -14.43 -20.70
CA ASP A 213 -11.07 -14.45 -20.13
C ASP A 213 -10.90 -13.55 -18.89
N THR A 214 -11.98 -12.98 -18.37
CA THR A 214 -11.90 -11.97 -17.32
C THR A 214 -12.73 -12.34 -16.08
N LEU A 215 -12.10 -12.33 -14.94
CA LEU A 215 -12.69 -12.41 -13.60
C LEU A 215 -12.88 -10.99 -13.06
N THR A 216 -14.09 -10.64 -12.62
CA THR A 216 -14.40 -9.34 -12.04
C THR A 216 -15.01 -9.50 -10.65
N VAL A 217 -14.46 -8.78 -9.67
CA VAL A 217 -15.04 -8.64 -8.32
C VAL A 217 -15.35 -7.18 -8.09
N LYS A 218 -16.60 -6.86 -7.80
CA LYS A 218 -17.05 -5.47 -7.62
C LYS A 218 -18.16 -5.36 -6.58
N GLY A 219 -18.22 -4.22 -5.93
CA GLY A 219 -19.24 -3.91 -4.94
C GLY A 219 -19.07 -2.50 -4.40
N ALA A 220 -19.64 -2.27 -3.22
CA ALA A 220 -19.46 -1.05 -2.44
C ALA A 220 -19.10 -1.37 -1.00
N LEU A 221 -18.32 -0.53 -0.35
CA LEU A 221 -18.09 -0.64 1.08
C LEU A 221 -19.40 -0.36 1.83
N GLY A 222 -19.73 -1.21 2.79
CA GLY A 222 -20.94 -1.05 3.59
C GLY A 222 -20.88 0.16 4.52
N ASN A 223 -19.68 0.59 4.90
CA ASN A 223 -19.48 1.74 5.79
C ASN A 223 -19.82 3.07 5.11
N ASN A 224 -19.30 3.33 3.93
CA ASN A 224 -19.37 4.66 3.30
C ASN A 224 -19.87 4.65 1.85
N GLY A 225 -20.18 3.48 1.30
CA GLY A 225 -20.65 3.35 -0.07
C GLY A 225 -19.57 3.51 -1.14
N LEU A 226 -18.29 3.53 -0.77
CA LEU A 226 -17.19 3.59 -1.75
C LEU A 226 -17.29 2.42 -2.72
N LEU A 227 -17.38 2.73 -4.01
CA LEU A 227 -17.41 1.73 -5.07
C LEU A 227 -16.01 1.15 -5.28
N TYR A 228 -15.91 -0.16 -5.38
CA TYR A 228 -14.66 -0.86 -5.71
C TYR A 228 -14.85 -1.87 -6.83
N ASN A 229 -13.83 -2.03 -7.66
CA ASN A 229 -13.82 -2.94 -8.78
C ASN A 229 -12.39 -3.48 -9.00
N SER A 230 -12.26 -4.79 -9.10
CA SER A 230 -11.02 -5.46 -9.45
C SER A 230 -11.25 -6.45 -10.56
N GLN A 231 -10.29 -6.56 -11.48
CA GLN A 231 -10.37 -7.45 -12.62
C GLN A 231 -9.05 -8.17 -12.85
N ILE A 232 -9.16 -9.44 -13.21
CA ILE A 232 -8.06 -10.26 -13.68
C ILE A 232 -8.38 -10.71 -15.09
N LYS A 233 -7.58 -10.27 -16.05
CA LYS A 233 -7.64 -10.73 -17.44
C LYS A 233 -6.55 -11.77 -17.66
N VAL A 234 -6.94 -12.96 -18.14
CA VAL A 234 -6.05 -14.09 -18.37
C VAL A 234 -5.75 -14.23 -19.86
N VAL A 235 -4.48 -14.25 -20.22
CA VAL A 235 -4.03 -14.41 -21.61
C VAL A 235 -3.17 -15.66 -21.72
N LEU A 236 -3.61 -16.63 -22.54
CA LEU A 236 -2.85 -17.82 -22.88
C LEU A 236 -1.82 -17.49 -23.97
N ASP A 237 -0.57 -17.89 -23.76
CA ASP A 237 0.46 -17.73 -24.80
C ASP A 237 0.21 -18.63 -25.99
N ASN A 238 0.32 -18.06 -27.20
CA ASN A 238 0.16 -18.77 -28.45
C ASN A 238 -1.18 -19.55 -28.59
N GLY A 239 -2.15 -19.25 -27.74
CA GLY A 239 -3.42 -19.99 -27.68
C GLY A 239 -3.29 -21.42 -27.17
N GLU A 240 -2.17 -21.78 -26.54
CA GLU A 240 -1.98 -23.10 -25.94
C GLU A 240 -2.72 -23.23 -24.59
N GLY A 241 -3.55 -24.28 -24.47
CA GLY A 241 -4.40 -24.51 -23.32
C GLY A 241 -5.82 -24.01 -23.50
N THR A 242 -6.59 -24.08 -22.44
CA THR A 242 -8.00 -23.66 -22.41
C THR A 242 -8.31 -22.85 -21.17
N LEU A 243 -9.29 -21.92 -21.32
CA LEU A 243 -9.90 -21.17 -20.24
C LEU A 243 -11.35 -21.61 -20.06
N SER A 244 -11.75 -21.77 -18.81
CA SER A 244 -13.14 -22.05 -18.44
C SER A 244 -13.47 -21.39 -17.09
N GLU A 245 -14.75 -21.24 -16.81
CA GLU A 245 -15.21 -20.88 -15.48
C GLU A 245 -14.92 -22.04 -14.51
N GLY A 246 -14.41 -21.73 -13.33
CA GLY A 246 -14.22 -22.72 -12.27
C GLY A 246 -15.53 -23.27 -11.74
N ALA A 247 -15.51 -24.44 -11.13
CA ALA A 247 -16.69 -25.12 -10.61
C ALA A 247 -17.43 -24.31 -9.52
N ASP A 248 -16.74 -23.40 -8.87
CA ASP A 248 -17.30 -22.50 -7.84
C ASP A 248 -18.01 -21.26 -8.42
N GLY A 249 -17.94 -21.06 -9.75
CA GLY A 249 -18.47 -19.86 -10.41
C GLY A 249 -17.74 -18.57 -10.07
N ALA A 250 -16.66 -18.63 -9.30
CA ALA A 250 -15.94 -17.48 -8.77
C ALA A 250 -14.42 -17.52 -9.10
N SER A 251 -14.02 -18.41 -10.02
CA SER A 251 -12.64 -18.56 -10.47
C SER A 251 -12.57 -18.75 -11.96
N LEU A 252 -11.41 -18.46 -12.54
CA LEU A 252 -11.03 -18.85 -13.90
C LEU A 252 -10.11 -20.06 -13.83
N LYS A 253 -10.44 -21.09 -14.61
CA LYS A 253 -9.65 -22.32 -14.72
C LYS A 253 -8.80 -22.28 -15.99
N VAL A 254 -7.49 -22.41 -15.80
CA VAL A 254 -6.52 -22.65 -16.89
C VAL A 254 -6.21 -24.13 -16.93
N SER A 255 -6.30 -24.75 -18.10
CA SER A 255 -5.97 -26.17 -18.31
C SER A 255 -5.02 -26.32 -19.49
N ASP A 256 -4.08 -27.26 -19.33
CA ASP A 256 -3.18 -27.73 -20.40
C ASP A 256 -2.36 -26.61 -21.07
N ALA A 257 -2.01 -25.56 -20.33
CA ALA A 257 -1.19 -24.46 -20.82
C ALA A 257 0.31 -24.74 -20.62
N LYS A 258 1.13 -23.87 -21.19
CA LYS A 258 2.57 -23.80 -20.95
C LYS A 258 2.99 -22.46 -20.37
N ALA A 259 2.39 -21.40 -20.84
CA ALA A 259 2.65 -20.05 -20.37
C ALA A 259 1.37 -19.20 -20.40
N VAL A 260 1.17 -18.43 -19.33
CA VAL A 260 -0.03 -17.62 -19.12
C VAL A 260 0.40 -16.29 -18.51
N THR A 261 -0.25 -15.21 -18.94
CA THR A 261 -0.09 -13.89 -18.31
C THR A 261 -1.42 -13.46 -17.69
N LEU A 262 -1.38 -13.02 -16.45
CA LEU A 262 -2.49 -12.38 -15.76
C LEU A 262 -2.23 -10.88 -15.73
N TYR A 263 -3.21 -10.08 -16.15
CA TYR A 263 -3.24 -8.62 -16.01
C TYR A 263 -4.28 -8.26 -14.96
N ILE A 264 -3.86 -7.60 -13.90
CA ILE A 264 -4.68 -7.35 -12.72
C ILE A 264 -4.72 -5.85 -12.47
N ALA A 265 -5.92 -5.30 -12.37
CA ALA A 265 -6.14 -3.91 -12.01
C ALA A 265 -7.29 -3.77 -11.05
N ALA A 266 -7.27 -2.70 -10.27
CA ALA A 266 -8.31 -2.35 -9.33
C ALA A 266 -8.45 -0.84 -9.22
N ALA A 267 -9.64 -0.39 -8.89
CA ALA A 267 -9.92 1.01 -8.64
C ALA A 267 -11.17 1.17 -7.76
N THR A 268 -11.29 2.34 -7.17
CA THR A 268 -12.48 2.82 -6.47
C THR A 268 -12.98 4.11 -7.14
N ASP A 269 -14.12 4.63 -6.68
CA ASP A 269 -14.59 5.96 -7.06
C ASP A 269 -14.06 7.07 -6.15
N TYR A 270 -12.99 6.77 -5.39
CA TYR A 270 -12.31 7.79 -4.59
C TYR A 270 -11.61 8.83 -5.49
N LYS A 271 -11.68 10.07 -5.04
CA LYS A 271 -10.89 11.19 -5.57
C LYS A 271 -10.50 12.11 -4.44
N GLN A 272 -9.22 12.50 -4.37
CA GLN A 272 -8.75 13.46 -3.37
C GLN A 272 -9.28 14.86 -3.70
N LYS A 273 -10.54 15.10 -3.37
CA LYS A 273 -11.21 16.38 -3.58
C LYS A 273 -12.28 16.63 -2.51
N TYR A 274 -11.95 17.50 -1.57
CA TYR A 274 -12.90 18.01 -0.57
C TYR A 274 -14.12 18.67 -1.24
N PRO A 275 -15.36 18.54 -0.74
CA PRO A 275 -15.76 17.77 0.45
C PRO A 275 -16.25 16.34 0.15
N SER A 276 -16.45 15.97 -1.11
CA SER A 276 -17.08 14.68 -1.46
C SER A 276 -16.13 13.50 -1.44
N TYR A 277 -14.88 13.72 -1.81
CA TYR A 277 -13.87 12.68 -1.97
C TYR A 277 -14.30 11.54 -2.90
N ARG A 278 -15.11 11.86 -3.90
CA ARG A 278 -15.61 10.92 -4.91
C ARG A 278 -15.44 11.48 -6.32
N THR A 279 -15.28 10.58 -7.29
CA THR A 279 -15.25 10.93 -8.72
C THR A 279 -16.63 11.30 -9.24
N GLY A 280 -17.68 10.78 -8.63
CA GLY A 280 -19.06 10.87 -9.16
C GLY A 280 -19.40 9.79 -10.19
N GLU A 281 -18.49 8.86 -10.44
CA GLU A 281 -18.72 7.73 -11.35
C GLU A 281 -19.81 6.77 -10.80
N THR A 282 -20.57 6.19 -11.71
CA THR A 282 -21.42 5.03 -11.42
C THR A 282 -20.59 3.75 -11.31
N ALA A 283 -21.14 2.69 -10.73
CA ALA A 283 -20.50 1.38 -10.68
C ALA A 283 -20.10 0.86 -12.07
N ALA A 284 -20.95 1.10 -13.09
CA ALA A 284 -20.66 0.73 -14.46
C ALA A 284 -19.46 1.51 -15.05
N GLU A 285 -19.35 2.79 -14.73
CA GLU A 285 -18.24 3.64 -15.19
C GLU A 285 -16.91 3.25 -14.55
N VAL A 286 -16.90 2.92 -13.25
CA VAL A 286 -15.71 2.37 -12.59
C VAL A 286 -15.31 1.04 -13.23
N ASN A 287 -16.27 0.15 -13.49
CA ASN A 287 -16.02 -1.12 -14.16
C ASN A 287 -15.39 -0.93 -15.55
N THR A 288 -15.90 0.00 -16.32
CA THR A 288 -15.36 0.32 -17.67
C THR A 288 -13.94 0.86 -17.56
N ARG A 289 -13.65 1.71 -16.59
CA ARG A 289 -12.31 2.27 -16.36
C ARG A 289 -11.28 1.18 -16.04
N VAL A 290 -11.62 0.25 -15.15
CA VAL A 290 -10.75 -0.88 -14.82
C VAL A 290 -10.57 -1.83 -16.02
N ALA A 291 -11.65 -2.13 -16.73
CA ALA A 291 -11.60 -2.98 -17.92
C ALA A 291 -10.67 -2.41 -19.00
N LYS A 292 -10.67 -1.09 -19.20
CA LYS A 292 -9.77 -0.43 -20.16
C LYS A 292 -8.30 -0.61 -19.77
N VAL A 293 -7.97 -0.58 -18.49
CA VAL A 293 -6.59 -0.76 -18.01
C VAL A 293 -6.07 -2.16 -18.32
N VAL A 294 -6.82 -3.20 -17.96
CA VAL A 294 -6.39 -4.59 -18.21
C VAL A 294 -6.37 -4.92 -19.71
N GLN A 295 -7.30 -4.37 -20.48
CA GLN A 295 -7.35 -4.56 -21.93
C GLN A 295 -6.16 -3.88 -22.63
N ALA A 296 -5.83 -2.66 -22.26
CA ALA A 296 -4.68 -1.94 -22.80
C ALA A 296 -3.35 -2.66 -22.52
N ALA A 297 -3.18 -3.18 -21.30
CA ALA A 297 -2.01 -3.96 -20.94
C ALA A 297 -1.94 -5.28 -21.74
N ALA A 298 -3.05 -5.99 -21.86
CA ALA A 298 -3.13 -7.22 -22.66
C ALA A 298 -2.82 -6.97 -24.14
N ASN A 299 -3.33 -5.88 -24.71
CA ASN A 299 -3.04 -5.49 -26.08
C ASN A 299 -1.56 -5.13 -26.31
N LYS A 300 -0.94 -4.47 -25.34
CA LYS A 300 0.47 -4.13 -25.37
C LYS A 300 1.36 -5.38 -25.25
N GLY A 301 0.91 -6.37 -24.49
CA GLY A 301 1.55 -7.65 -24.30
C GLY A 301 2.63 -7.69 -23.22
N TYR A 302 2.86 -8.88 -22.71
CA TYR A 302 3.77 -9.13 -21.58
C TYR A 302 5.16 -8.54 -21.76
N THR A 303 5.81 -8.77 -22.88
CA THR A 303 7.18 -8.32 -23.12
C THR A 303 7.29 -6.80 -23.09
N ALA A 304 6.35 -6.09 -23.71
CA ALA A 304 6.36 -4.63 -23.74
C ALA A 304 5.98 -4.02 -22.39
N VAL A 305 5.00 -4.60 -21.69
CA VAL A 305 4.62 -4.17 -20.33
C VAL A 305 5.77 -4.37 -19.34
N LYS A 306 6.42 -5.53 -19.38
CA LYS A 306 7.58 -5.83 -18.54
C LYS A 306 8.74 -4.86 -18.82
N LYS A 307 9.02 -4.59 -20.09
CA LYS A 307 10.08 -3.65 -20.47
C LYS A 307 9.79 -2.25 -19.93
N ALA A 308 8.58 -1.76 -20.12
CA ALA A 308 8.16 -0.45 -19.61
C ALA A 308 8.28 -0.37 -18.08
N HIS A 309 7.88 -1.42 -17.38
CA HIS A 309 8.03 -1.51 -15.93
C HIS A 309 9.48 -1.45 -15.48
N ILE A 310 10.35 -2.28 -16.07
CA ILE A 310 11.77 -2.33 -15.71
C ILE A 310 12.46 -1.00 -16.01
N ASP A 311 12.21 -0.41 -17.17
CA ASP A 311 12.80 0.86 -17.58
C ASP A 311 12.39 1.98 -16.59
N ASP A 312 11.13 2.04 -16.21
CA ASP A 312 10.59 3.01 -15.24
C ASP A 312 11.20 2.82 -13.84
N HIS A 313 11.11 1.61 -13.31
CA HIS A 313 11.61 1.30 -11.95
C HIS A 313 13.13 1.51 -11.85
N SER A 314 13.88 0.98 -12.80
CA SER A 314 15.34 1.06 -12.80
C SER A 314 15.84 2.50 -12.99
N ALA A 315 15.12 3.33 -13.74
CA ALA A 315 15.44 4.74 -13.92
C ALA A 315 15.51 5.51 -12.58
N ILE A 316 14.74 5.08 -11.58
CA ILE A 316 14.79 5.64 -10.23
C ILE A 316 15.77 4.87 -9.35
N TYR A 317 15.65 3.54 -9.33
CA TYR A 317 16.47 2.70 -8.45
C TYR A 317 17.98 2.87 -8.70
N ASP A 318 18.40 2.89 -9.94
CA ASP A 318 19.82 2.93 -10.35
C ASP A 318 20.50 4.30 -10.17
N ARG A 319 19.76 5.33 -9.74
CA ARG A 319 20.35 6.65 -9.45
C ARG A 319 21.33 6.65 -8.29
N VAL A 320 21.19 5.67 -7.37
CA VAL A 320 22.06 5.57 -6.20
C VAL A 320 22.69 4.19 -6.15
N LYS A 321 24.02 4.19 -6.02
CA LYS A 321 24.81 2.98 -5.83
C LYS A 321 25.62 3.13 -4.55
N ILE A 322 25.58 2.09 -3.72
CA ILE A 322 26.34 2.05 -2.48
C ILE A 322 27.27 0.84 -2.49
N ASN A 323 28.52 1.07 -2.14
CA ASN A 323 29.53 0.03 -2.03
C ASN A 323 30.36 0.24 -0.74
N LEU A 324 30.14 -0.65 0.20
CA LEU A 324 30.88 -0.70 1.47
C LEU A 324 31.86 -1.89 1.52
N GLY A 325 32.11 -2.53 0.37
CA GLY A 325 32.86 -3.78 0.31
C GLY A 325 32.04 -4.99 0.76
N GLN A 326 30.74 -4.96 0.46
CA GLN A 326 29.82 -6.05 0.74
C GLN A 326 30.08 -7.28 -0.11
N SER A 327 29.70 -8.46 0.41
CA SER A 327 29.64 -9.69 -0.36
C SER A 327 28.59 -9.56 -1.49
N GLY A 328 28.80 -10.28 -2.59
CA GLY A 328 27.83 -10.27 -3.68
C GLY A 328 26.58 -11.09 -3.35
N HIS A 329 25.42 -10.60 -3.78
CA HIS A 329 24.12 -11.27 -3.59
C HIS A 329 23.84 -12.38 -4.59
N SER A 330 24.73 -12.56 -5.56
CA SER A 330 24.42 -13.43 -6.69
C SER A 330 24.84 -14.87 -6.50
N SER A 331 23.91 -15.68 -6.74
CA SER A 331 23.81 -17.04 -7.26
C SER A 331 24.71 -18.13 -6.67
N ASP A 332 26.01 -18.10 -6.72
CA ASP A 332 26.83 -19.24 -6.34
C ASP A 332 27.56 -18.97 -5.01
N GLY A 333 27.05 -19.57 -3.93
CA GLY A 333 27.59 -19.43 -2.58
C GLY A 333 27.01 -18.27 -1.77
N ALA A 334 26.04 -17.51 -2.32
CA ALA A 334 25.34 -16.49 -1.57
C ALA A 334 24.45 -17.11 -0.48
N VAL A 335 24.37 -16.42 0.64
CA VAL A 335 23.54 -16.84 1.79
C VAL A 335 22.14 -16.29 1.60
N ALA A 336 21.11 -17.14 1.76
CA ALA A 336 19.71 -16.70 1.73
C ALA A 336 19.45 -15.61 2.79
N THR A 337 18.52 -14.71 2.52
CA THR A 337 18.30 -13.51 3.35
C THR A 337 18.00 -13.83 4.80
N ASP A 338 17.18 -14.84 5.08
CA ASP A 338 16.88 -15.29 6.45
C ASP A 338 18.11 -15.87 7.15
N ALA A 339 18.94 -16.62 6.43
CA ALA A 339 20.19 -17.16 6.97
C ALA A 339 21.23 -16.05 7.20
N LEU A 340 21.33 -15.06 6.31
CA LEU A 340 22.19 -13.88 6.49
C LEU A 340 21.78 -13.09 7.74
N LEU A 341 20.50 -12.85 7.92
CA LEU A 341 19.97 -12.15 9.10
C LEU A 341 20.29 -12.91 10.38
N LYS A 342 20.09 -14.24 10.40
CA LYS A 342 20.44 -15.09 11.54
C LYS A 342 21.93 -15.07 11.85
N ALA A 343 22.78 -15.11 10.83
CA ALA A 343 24.23 -15.04 11.02
C ALA A 343 24.67 -13.68 11.61
N TYR A 344 24.06 -12.60 11.14
CA TYR A 344 24.28 -11.26 11.68
C TYR A 344 23.88 -11.18 13.16
N GLN A 345 22.69 -11.60 13.50
CA GLN A 345 22.16 -11.59 14.88
C GLN A 345 23.01 -12.44 15.84
N ARG A 346 23.54 -13.56 15.40
CA ARG A 346 24.38 -14.47 16.20
C ARG A 346 25.85 -14.04 16.26
N GLY A 347 26.24 -12.99 15.53
CA GLY A 347 27.64 -12.53 15.47
C GLY A 347 28.55 -13.42 14.62
N SER A 348 28.01 -14.38 13.86
CA SER A 348 28.77 -15.32 13.02
C SER A 348 28.96 -14.85 11.57
N ALA A 349 28.31 -13.75 11.18
CA ALA A 349 28.47 -13.18 9.86
C ALA A 349 29.89 -12.63 9.65
N THR A 350 30.46 -12.85 8.45
CA THR A 350 31.72 -12.21 8.06
C THR A 350 31.54 -10.69 7.93
N THR A 351 32.63 -9.94 7.93
CA THR A 351 32.59 -8.49 7.71
C THR A 351 31.88 -8.14 6.39
N ALA A 352 32.15 -8.87 5.32
CA ALA A 352 31.50 -8.65 4.02
C ALA A 352 30.00 -8.95 4.06
N GLN A 353 29.57 -9.98 4.79
CA GLN A 353 28.15 -10.30 5.01
C GLN A 353 27.44 -9.26 5.87
N LYS A 354 28.09 -8.72 6.89
CA LYS A 354 27.53 -7.61 7.69
C LYS A 354 27.28 -6.38 6.81
N ARG A 355 28.24 -6.01 6.01
CA ARG A 355 28.12 -4.91 5.04
C ARG A 355 27.07 -5.17 3.97
N GLU A 356 26.89 -6.43 3.57
CA GLU A 356 25.82 -6.83 2.68
C GLU A 356 24.44 -6.52 3.29
N LEU A 357 24.18 -6.93 4.53
CA LEU A 357 22.92 -6.65 5.20
C LEU A 357 22.71 -5.16 5.41
N GLU A 358 23.73 -4.41 5.80
CA GLU A 358 23.67 -2.96 5.99
C GLU A 358 23.32 -2.22 4.69
N THR A 359 23.99 -2.56 3.59
CA THR A 359 23.66 -1.97 2.28
C THR A 359 22.28 -2.39 1.79
N LEU A 360 21.87 -3.62 2.09
CA LEU A 360 20.58 -4.15 1.71
C LEU A 360 19.43 -3.42 2.42
N VAL A 361 19.57 -3.09 3.70
CA VAL A 361 18.58 -2.30 4.45
C VAL A 361 18.36 -0.92 3.78
N TYR A 362 19.42 -0.24 3.41
CA TYR A 362 19.33 1.04 2.70
C TYR A 362 18.64 0.90 1.33
N LYS A 363 19.09 -0.07 0.54
CA LYS A 363 18.53 -0.33 -0.80
C LYS A 363 17.06 -0.75 -0.73
N TYR A 364 16.71 -1.57 0.26
CA TYR A 364 15.34 -2.03 0.47
C TYR A 364 14.42 -0.88 0.90
N GLY A 365 14.90 0.03 1.75
CA GLY A 365 14.16 1.25 2.10
C GLY A 365 13.83 2.10 0.87
N ARG A 366 14.80 2.33 -0.02
CA ARG A 366 14.54 3.01 -1.30
C ARG A 366 13.55 2.26 -2.17
N TYR A 367 13.72 0.95 -2.29
CA TYR A 367 12.81 0.08 -3.04
C TYR A 367 11.36 0.19 -2.54
N LEU A 368 11.15 0.13 -1.22
CA LEU A 368 9.82 0.26 -0.62
C LEU A 368 9.19 1.64 -0.88
N THR A 369 9.98 2.69 -0.87
CA THR A 369 9.51 4.03 -1.22
C THR A 369 9.06 4.10 -2.69
N ILE A 370 9.83 3.56 -3.62
CA ILE A 370 9.48 3.49 -5.06
C ILE A 370 8.19 2.69 -5.27
N GLY A 371 8.00 1.62 -4.50
CA GLY A 371 6.81 0.77 -4.61
C GLY A 371 5.54 1.36 -3.99
N SER A 372 5.66 2.26 -3.01
CA SER A 372 4.53 2.77 -2.23
C SER A 372 4.14 4.22 -2.53
N SER A 373 4.99 4.98 -3.21
CA SER A 373 4.75 6.39 -3.52
C SER A 373 5.38 6.76 -4.86
N ARG A 374 4.55 7.16 -5.79
CA ARG A 374 4.97 7.63 -7.11
C ARG A 374 4.32 8.98 -7.40
N GLU A 375 4.90 9.76 -8.31
CA GLU A 375 4.39 11.07 -8.70
C GLU A 375 2.92 11.07 -9.13
N ASN A 376 2.43 9.95 -9.65
CA ASN A 376 1.05 9.77 -10.08
C ASN A 376 0.15 9.03 -9.06
N SER A 377 0.62 8.78 -7.84
CA SER A 377 -0.21 8.27 -6.75
C SER A 377 -1.24 9.31 -6.33
N GLN A 378 -2.45 8.90 -5.97
CA GLN A 378 -3.47 9.82 -5.45
C GLN A 378 -3.22 10.20 -3.98
N LEU A 379 -2.64 9.28 -3.23
CA LEU A 379 -2.40 9.41 -1.79
C LEU A 379 -0.92 9.16 -1.48
N PRO A 380 -0.42 9.74 -0.40
CA PRO A 380 0.93 9.44 0.04
C PRO A 380 1.04 8.04 0.63
N SER A 381 2.26 7.59 0.85
CA SER A 381 2.57 6.38 1.60
C SER A 381 2.02 6.49 3.03
N ASN A 382 1.17 5.56 3.44
CA ASN A 382 0.58 5.52 4.79
C ASN A 382 1.52 4.79 5.78
N LEU A 383 1.06 4.48 7.00
CA LEU A 383 1.84 3.76 8.02
C LEU A 383 2.39 2.41 7.52
N GLN A 384 1.73 1.78 6.56
CA GLN A 384 2.12 0.51 5.95
C GLN A 384 2.66 0.66 4.52
N GLY A 385 2.95 1.87 4.07
CA GLY A 385 3.22 2.15 2.67
C GLY A 385 1.92 2.08 1.85
N ILE A 386 1.74 0.97 1.12
CA ILE A 386 0.47 0.60 0.46
C ILE A 386 0.08 -0.85 0.75
N TRP A 387 0.89 -1.55 1.55
CA TRP A 387 0.68 -2.98 1.82
C TRP A 387 -0.04 -3.18 3.14
N SER A 388 -1.01 -4.08 3.15
CA SER A 388 -1.66 -4.57 4.34
C SER A 388 -2.13 -6.01 4.13
N VAL A 389 -2.48 -6.69 5.18
CA VAL A 389 -2.86 -8.11 5.17
C VAL A 389 -4.31 -8.29 5.62
N THR A 390 -4.92 -9.40 5.26
CA THR A 390 -6.32 -9.72 5.59
C THR A 390 -6.59 -9.87 7.08
N ALA A 391 -5.60 -10.31 7.85
CA ALA A 391 -5.70 -10.43 9.30
C ALA A 391 -5.12 -9.17 9.92
N GLY A 392 -5.96 -8.30 10.40
CA GLY A 392 -5.58 -7.00 10.91
C GLY A 392 -5.56 -6.91 12.43
N ASP A 393 -5.27 -5.71 12.88
CA ASP A 393 -5.40 -5.27 14.24
C ASP A 393 -6.88 -5.18 14.63
N ASN A 394 -7.21 -5.65 15.83
CA ASN A 394 -8.58 -5.65 16.30
C ASN A 394 -9.12 -4.26 16.66
N ALA A 395 -8.27 -3.29 16.90
CA ALA A 395 -8.70 -1.94 17.32
C ALA A 395 -9.14 -1.09 16.14
N HIS A 396 -8.53 -1.28 14.95
CA HIS A 396 -8.71 -0.41 13.79
C HIS A 396 -9.02 -1.19 12.50
N GLY A 397 -9.60 -2.36 12.61
CA GLY A 397 -9.95 -3.17 11.45
C GLY A 397 -8.79 -4.01 10.94
N ASN A 398 -8.41 -3.86 9.66
CA ASN A 398 -7.47 -4.77 9.00
C ASN A 398 -6.01 -4.42 9.19
N THR A 399 -5.69 -3.22 9.65
CA THR A 399 -4.31 -2.74 9.73
C THR A 399 -4.05 -2.01 11.04
N PRO A 400 -2.82 -2.07 11.56
CA PRO A 400 -2.45 -1.34 12.77
C PRO A 400 -2.71 0.16 12.61
N TRP A 401 -3.33 0.75 13.61
CA TRP A 401 -3.74 2.18 13.62
C TRP A 401 -4.49 2.61 12.36
N GLY A 402 -5.22 1.70 11.73
CA GLY A 402 -5.94 1.95 10.49
C GLY A 402 -5.08 2.30 9.29
N SER A 403 -3.75 2.15 9.39
CA SER A 403 -2.77 2.63 8.40
C SER A 403 -2.99 4.09 8.01
N ASP A 404 -3.31 4.93 8.98
CA ASP A 404 -3.58 6.35 8.75
C ASP A 404 -2.34 7.12 8.28
N PHE A 405 -2.54 8.38 7.94
CA PHE A 405 -1.46 9.32 7.67
C PHE A 405 -1.08 9.98 8.99
N HIS A 406 -0.23 9.30 9.75
CA HIS A 406 0.12 9.67 11.12
C HIS A 406 1.16 10.79 11.13
N MET A 407 0.73 12.01 11.50
CA MET A 407 1.53 13.23 11.34
C MET A 407 2.28 13.66 12.60
N ASN A 408 2.44 12.81 13.59
CA ASN A 408 3.30 13.13 14.75
C ASN A 408 4.77 12.70 14.57
N VAL A 409 5.09 11.99 13.48
CA VAL A 409 6.43 11.68 12.96
C VAL A 409 6.40 10.75 11.76
N ASN A 410 5.47 9.80 11.69
CA ASN A 410 5.54 8.68 10.75
C ASN A 410 5.41 9.12 9.29
N LEU A 411 4.44 9.96 8.99
CA LEU A 411 4.27 10.46 7.63
C LEU A 411 5.47 11.28 7.18
N GLN A 412 5.99 12.15 8.06
CA GLN A 412 7.20 12.91 7.80
C GLN A 412 8.39 11.99 7.53
N MET A 413 8.56 10.97 8.36
CA MET A 413 9.67 10.01 8.29
C MET A 413 9.63 9.19 7.00
N ASN A 414 8.45 8.81 6.51
CA ASN A 414 8.30 8.09 5.24
C ASN A 414 8.93 8.86 4.07
N TYR A 415 8.96 10.19 4.14
CA TYR A 415 9.44 11.06 3.05
C TYR A 415 10.79 11.72 3.32
N TRP A 416 11.39 11.56 4.49
CA TRP A 416 12.72 12.11 4.76
C TRP A 416 13.79 11.68 3.75
N PRO A 417 13.81 10.41 3.28
CA PRO A 417 14.84 9.99 2.33
C PRO A 417 14.59 10.41 0.88
N THR A 418 13.43 10.96 0.53
CA THR A 418 13.09 11.19 -0.88
C THR A 418 14.08 12.08 -1.60
N TYR A 419 14.46 13.21 -1.04
CA TYR A 419 15.41 14.12 -1.67
C TYR A 419 16.86 13.67 -1.46
N SER A 420 17.25 13.34 -0.24
CA SER A 420 18.61 12.90 0.08
C SER A 420 19.04 11.62 -0.62
N ALA A 421 18.08 10.74 -0.95
CA ALA A 421 18.30 9.50 -1.67
C ALA A 421 17.92 9.56 -3.17
N ASN A 422 17.86 10.76 -3.74
CA ASN A 422 17.61 11.01 -5.17
C ASN A 422 16.31 10.39 -5.70
N MET A 423 15.20 10.68 -5.00
CA MET A 423 13.84 10.23 -5.34
C MET A 423 12.82 11.37 -5.15
N GLY A 424 13.20 12.61 -5.46
CA GLY A 424 12.42 13.80 -5.12
C GLY A 424 10.98 13.79 -5.66
N GLU A 425 10.78 13.31 -6.89
CA GLU A 425 9.46 13.22 -7.51
C GLU A 425 8.48 12.28 -6.76
N LEU A 426 9.00 11.38 -5.95
CA LEU A 426 8.16 10.48 -5.15
C LEU A 426 7.47 11.19 -3.98
N ALA A 427 7.90 12.41 -3.66
CA ALA A 427 7.26 13.23 -2.62
C ALA A 427 6.03 14.02 -3.14
N GLU A 428 5.77 14.04 -4.43
CA GLU A 428 4.63 14.78 -5.01
C GLU A 428 3.28 14.43 -4.36
N PRO A 429 2.92 13.13 -4.13
CA PRO A 429 1.67 12.81 -3.47
C PRO A 429 1.57 13.35 -2.04
N LEU A 430 2.68 13.49 -1.32
CA LEU A 430 2.69 14.12 -0.01
C LEU A 430 2.37 15.61 -0.10
N ILE A 431 2.97 16.32 -1.06
CA ILE A 431 2.75 17.76 -1.27
C ILE A 431 1.28 18.02 -1.60
N GLU A 432 0.73 17.27 -2.55
CA GLU A 432 -0.69 17.36 -2.93
C GLU A 432 -1.63 17.04 -1.75
N TYR A 433 -1.28 16.03 -0.95
CA TYR A 433 -2.05 15.67 0.23
C TYR A 433 -2.06 16.78 1.28
N VAL A 434 -0.91 17.37 1.59
CA VAL A 434 -0.79 18.47 2.54
C VAL A 434 -1.56 19.70 2.07
N GLU A 435 -1.50 20.02 0.78
CA GLU A 435 -2.34 21.07 0.17
C GLU A 435 -3.83 20.75 0.32
N GLY A 436 -4.21 19.48 0.10
CA GLY A 436 -5.58 19.00 0.27
C GLY A 436 -6.12 19.10 1.71
N LEU A 437 -5.27 19.23 2.72
CA LEU A 437 -5.67 19.43 4.12
C LEU A 437 -6.13 20.86 4.43
N VAL A 438 -5.85 21.82 3.56
CA VAL A 438 -6.17 23.24 3.83
C VAL A 438 -7.67 23.44 4.05
N LYS A 439 -8.50 22.94 3.15
CA LYS A 439 -9.95 23.16 3.21
C LYS A 439 -10.60 22.49 4.44
N PRO A 440 -10.45 21.18 4.69
CA PRO A 440 -10.99 20.57 5.90
C PRO A 440 -10.34 21.15 7.18
N GLY A 441 -9.05 21.46 7.12
CA GLY A 441 -8.32 22.05 8.24
C GLY A 441 -8.78 23.45 8.64
N ARG A 442 -9.35 24.23 7.73
CA ARG A 442 -9.98 25.51 8.04
C ARG A 442 -11.22 25.34 8.90
N VAL A 443 -12.01 24.31 8.64
CA VAL A 443 -13.16 23.95 9.49
C VAL A 443 -12.70 23.61 10.91
N THR A 444 -11.67 22.79 11.02
CA THR A 444 -11.08 22.40 12.31
C THR A 444 -10.49 23.63 13.05
N ALA A 445 -9.80 24.51 12.35
CA ALA A 445 -9.24 25.74 12.91
C ALA A 445 -10.34 26.67 13.45
N LYS A 446 -11.47 26.77 12.76
CA LYS A 446 -12.63 27.53 13.26
C LYS A 446 -13.17 26.95 14.56
N VAL A 447 -13.42 25.65 14.58
CA VAL A 447 -14.01 24.96 15.74
C VAL A 447 -13.11 25.08 16.97
N TYR A 448 -11.82 24.79 16.85
CA TYR A 448 -10.91 24.69 18.00
C TYR A 448 -10.05 25.93 18.27
N ALA A 449 -9.78 26.77 17.27
CA ALA A 449 -8.96 27.97 17.42
C ALA A 449 -9.75 29.27 17.21
N GLY A 450 -10.95 29.22 16.65
CA GLY A 450 -11.77 30.38 16.36
C GLY A 450 -11.31 31.17 15.14
N ALA A 451 -10.58 30.54 14.21
CA ALA A 451 -10.15 31.15 12.97
C ALA A 451 -11.37 31.38 12.05
N GLU A 452 -11.46 32.57 11.48
CA GLU A 452 -12.59 32.95 10.62
C GLU A 452 -12.16 33.06 9.15
N THR A 453 -12.26 31.98 8.45
CA THR A 453 -12.20 31.97 6.98
C THR A 453 -13.63 32.02 6.44
N THR A 454 -13.95 33.06 5.68
CA THR A 454 -15.34 33.37 5.24
C THR A 454 -15.98 32.19 4.50
N ASN A 455 -15.24 31.50 3.65
CA ASN A 455 -15.69 30.28 2.99
C ASN A 455 -14.53 29.28 2.91
N PRO A 456 -14.52 28.23 3.74
CA PRO A 456 -13.45 27.24 3.75
C PRO A 456 -13.22 26.55 2.41
N GLU A 457 -14.26 26.39 1.59
CA GLU A 457 -14.18 25.68 0.32
C GLU A 457 -13.64 26.54 -0.83
N THR A 458 -14.01 27.80 -0.86
CA THR A 458 -13.75 28.68 -2.02
C THR A 458 -12.65 29.70 -1.80
N THR A 459 -12.29 29.98 -0.55
CA THR A 459 -11.15 30.87 -0.26
C THR A 459 -9.87 30.27 -0.83
N PRO A 460 -9.10 31.03 -1.65
CA PRO A 460 -7.85 30.52 -2.22
C PRO A 460 -6.86 30.02 -1.17
N ILE A 461 -6.03 29.07 -1.57
CA ILE A 461 -4.91 28.60 -0.74
C ILE A 461 -3.94 29.76 -0.56
N GLY A 462 -3.51 30.02 0.67
CA GLY A 462 -2.70 31.17 1.02
C GLY A 462 -3.48 32.40 1.48
N GLU A 463 -4.81 32.36 1.37
CA GLU A 463 -5.69 33.37 1.93
C GLU A 463 -6.49 32.83 3.13
N GLY A 464 -7.07 33.70 3.95
CA GLY A 464 -7.81 33.33 5.16
C GLY A 464 -6.92 33.23 6.39
N GLU A 465 -7.50 32.79 7.52
CA GLU A 465 -6.85 32.80 8.84
C GLU A 465 -6.06 31.51 9.19
N GLY A 466 -5.81 30.67 8.20
CA GLY A 466 -5.03 29.45 8.38
C GLY A 466 -5.87 28.19 8.58
N TYR A 467 -5.21 27.08 8.84
CA TYR A 467 -5.82 25.79 8.99
C TYR A 467 -5.11 24.95 10.06
N MET A 468 -5.76 23.91 10.52
CA MET A 468 -5.27 23.04 11.58
C MET A 468 -5.50 21.57 11.20
N ALA A 469 -4.52 20.74 11.46
CA ALA A 469 -4.65 19.29 11.42
C ALA A 469 -3.90 18.68 12.59
N HIS A 470 -4.24 17.47 12.95
CA HIS A 470 -3.71 16.79 14.12
C HIS A 470 -3.03 15.46 13.72
N THR A 471 -2.71 14.63 14.71
CA THR A 471 -1.88 13.43 14.55
C THR A 471 -2.44 12.46 13.53
N GLU A 472 -3.71 12.11 13.64
CA GLU A 472 -4.35 11.07 12.83
C GLU A 472 -5.13 11.68 11.68
N ASN A 473 -4.77 11.33 10.47
CA ASN A 473 -5.47 11.76 9.29
C ASN A 473 -5.70 10.57 8.34
N THR A 474 -6.68 10.69 7.47
CA THR A 474 -7.09 9.63 6.55
C THR A 474 -7.19 10.15 5.12
N ALA A 475 -7.61 9.30 4.21
CA ALA A 475 -7.85 9.68 2.82
C ALA A 475 -8.91 10.78 2.65
N TYR A 476 -9.71 11.05 3.69
CA TYR A 476 -10.82 11.99 3.64
C TYR A 476 -10.56 13.31 4.37
N GLY A 477 -9.32 13.66 4.61
CA GLY A 477 -8.98 14.91 5.25
C GLY A 477 -9.53 15.02 6.69
N TRP A 478 -9.38 13.98 7.48
CA TRP A 478 -9.75 13.98 8.89
C TRP A 478 -8.73 14.80 9.69
N THR A 479 -9.01 16.10 9.85
CA THR A 479 -8.08 17.05 10.48
C THR A 479 -8.39 17.32 11.96
N ALA A 480 -9.50 16.79 12.46
CA ALA A 480 -9.91 16.93 13.85
C ALA A 480 -8.93 16.26 14.82
N PRO A 481 -8.87 16.71 16.10
CA PRO A 481 -8.11 16.00 17.12
C PRO A 481 -8.60 14.57 17.32
N GLY A 482 -7.70 13.67 17.72
CA GLY A 482 -8.06 12.30 18.08
C GLY A 482 -8.83 12.21 19.40
N GLN A 483 -9.12 10.98 19.80
CA GLN A 483 -9.98 10.67 20.96
C GLN A 483 -9.39 11.09 22.27
N SER A 484 -8.07 11.01 22.41
CA SER A 484 -7.34 11.37 23.61
C SER A 484 -6.45 12.56 23.38
N PHE A 485 -6.43 13.50 24.29
CA PHE A 485 -5.55 14.66 24.21
C PHE A 485 -4.07 14.26 24.08
N SER A 486 -3.64 13.27 24.84
CA SER A 486 -2.22 12.91 24.96
C SER A 486 -1.58 12.45 23.64
N TRP A 487 -2.36 11.89 22.73
CA TRP A 487 -1.86 11.44 21.44
C TRP A 487 -2.61 12.06 20.25
N GLY A 488 -3.81 12.56 20.47
CA GLY A 488 -4.67 13.06 19.39
C GLY A 488 -4.59 14.57 19.15
N TRP A 489 -4.21 15.37 20.17
CA TRP A 489 -4.06 16.81 20.03
C TRP A 489 -2.63 17.16 19.60
N SER A 490 -2.47 17.58 18.37
CA SER A 490 -1.15 17.96 17.85
C SER A 490 -1.26 19.08 16.79
N PRO A 491 -1.48 20.34 17.22
CA PRO A 491 -1.58 21.46 16.29
C PRO A 491 -0.26 21.73 15.55
N ALA A 492 0.86 21.22 16.05
CA ALA A 492 2.17 21.30 15.42
C ALA A 492 2.34 20.32 14.24
N ALA A 493 1.39 19.40 13.98
CA ALA A 493 1.48 18.44 12.90
C ALA A 493 1.63 19.13 11.51
N VAL A 494 0.87 20.18 11.26
CA VAL A 494 0.95 20.97 10.02
C VAL A 494 2.29 21.69 9.88
N PRO A 495 2.74 22.51 10.84
CA PRO A 495 4.06 23.16 10.73
C PRO A 495 5.20 22.14 10.53
N TRP A 496 5.10 20.97 11.15
CA TRP A 496 6.13 19.95 11.01
C TRP A 496 6.12 19.30 9.61
N ILE A 497 4.97 18.86 9.11
CA ILE A 497 4.92 18.28 7.75
C ILE A 497 5.30 19.30 6.66
N LEU A 498 5.06 20.58 6.90
CA LEU A 498 5.47 21.64 5.97
C LEU A 498 6.99 21.77 5.83
N GLN A 499 7.78 21.26 6.78
CA GLN A 499 9.24 21.17 6.60
C GLN A 499 9.60 20.23 5.45
N ASN A 500 8.87 19.11 5.28
CA ASN A 500 9.04 18.22 4.13
C ASN A 500 8.71 18.93 2.82
N VAL A 501 7.65 19.72 2.80
CA VAL A 501 7.23 20.52 1.62
C VAL A 501 8.25 21.59 1.32
N TYR A 502 8.78 22.26 2.35
CA TYR A 502 9.82 23.29 2.18
C TYR A 502 11.13 22.70 1.63
N GLU A 503 11.52 21.52 2.09
CA GLU A 503 12.68 20.81 1.54
C GLU A 503 12.49 20.53 0.04
N ALA A 504 11.28 20.15 -0.39
CA ALA A 504 10.94 20.01 -1.81
C ALA A 504 11.16 21.29 -2.58
N TYR A 505 10.71 22.41 -2.03
CA TYR A 505 10.90 23.73 -2.61
C TYR A 505 12.39 24.09 -2.74
N GLU A 506 13.16 23.98 -1.65
CA GLU A 506 14.59 24.32 -1.65
C GLU A 506 15.37 23.47 -2.67
N LEU A 507 15.16 22.15 -2.68
CA LEU A 507 15.93 21.25 -3.52
C LEU A 507 15.47 21.24 -4.98
N SER A 508 14.22 21.59 -5.27
CA SER A 508 13.75 21.76 -6.65
C SER A 508 14.29 23.04 -7.30
N LEU A 509 14.49 24.10 -6.53
CA LEU A 509 15.03 25.38 -7.03
C LEU A 509 16.53 25.35 -7.30
N ILE A 510 17.28 24.47 -6.67
CA ILE A 510 18.72 24.29 -6.92
C ILE A 510 18.99 23.82 -8.36
N HIS A 511 17.99 23.18 -8.99
CA HIS A 511 18.08 22.75 -10.39
C HIS A 511 17.61 23.80 -11.41
N ILE A 512 17.07 24.91 -10.94
CA ILE A 512 16.68 26.06 -11.78
C ILE A 512 17.78 27.11 -11.80
#